data_5361f6c37303a202ec4c48cf8855387d
#
_entry.id   5361f6c37303a202ec4c48cf8855387d
#
_cell.length_a   1.000
_cell.length_b   1.000
_cell.length_c   1.000
_cell.angle_alpha   90.00
_cell.angle_beta   90.00
_cell.angle_gamma   90.00
#
_symmetry.space_group_name_H-M   'P 1'
#
loop_
_entity.id
_entity.type
_entity.pdbx_description
1 polymer ?
#
loop_
_entity_poly.entity_id
_entity_poly.type
_entity_poly.pdbx_seq_one_letter_code
_entity_poly.pdbx_strand_id
1 'polypeptide(L)'
;MAGHNESQSGAQPGLLFDDLSNDGAVTRVESIQVPPDDSLAKIMADVKASPVCGACKAGMPVVFGEGPSQAELMIIGEGPGVDDIHSGLPFQGPAGMLLNKMLAAINLARAECYLCNVIKCIPPGERKFSVEEIEDCRPFLLRQILSVNPRVIVALGALAAQTLLRSKETISELRGRVFTLRLNDREMPVLPTFNPAYLLRVAEKKREAWDDLKLVRELLKK
;
A
#
# COMPACT_ATOMS: atom_id res chain seq x y z
N MET A 1 -33.12 6.87 -51.66
CA MET A 1 -32.33 7.80 -50.81
C MET A 1 -32.00 7.08 -49.54
N ALA A 2 -30.75 6.66 -49.43
CA ALA A 2 -30.25 5.87 -48.31
C ALA A 2 -29.72 6.82 -47.25
N GLY A 3 -30.20 6.68 -46.01
CA GLY A 3 -29.67 7.36 -44.83
C GLY A 3 -28.80 6.40 -44.06
N HIS A 4 -27.49 6.65 -44.06
CA HIS A 4 -26.54 5.93 -43.22
C HIS A 4 -26.65 6.43 -41.78
N ASN A 5 -26.88 5.49 -40.88
CA ASN A 5 -26.82 5.72 -39.44
C ASN A 5 -25.45 5.19 -38.94
N GLU A 6 -24.52 6.07 -38.70
CA GLU A 6 -23.25 5.73 -38.10
C GLU A 6 -23.41 5.60 -36.56
N SER A 7 -23.37 4.38 -36.10
CA SER A 7 -23.28 4.05 -34.69
C SER A 7 -21.85 4.29 -34.22
N GLN A 8 -21.65 5.33 -33.41
CA GLN A 8 -20.39 5.56 -32.65
C GLN A 8 -20.27 4.50 -31.57
N SER A 9 -19.36 3.57 -31.76
CA SER A 9 -18.90 2.65 -30.72
C SER A 9 -18.00 3.38 -29.77
N GLY A 10 -18.50 3.64 -28.56
CA GLY A 10 -17.67 4.12 -27.44
C GLY A 10 -16.71 3.01 -27.03
N ALA A 11 -15.43 3.21 -27.30
CA ALA A 11 -14.37 2.37 -26.82
C ALA A 11 -14.24 2.55 -25.29
N GLN A 12 -14.55 1.52 -24.54
CA GLN A 12 -14.19 1.42 -23.12
C GLN A 12 -12.67 1.35 -23.00
N PRO A 13 -12.02 2.07 -22.07
CA PRO A 13 -10.59 1.90 -21.83
C PRO A 13 -10.35 0.51 -21.24
N GLY A 14 -9.82 -0.38 -22.09
CA GLY A 14 -9.40 -1.71 -21.71
C GLY A 14 -8.34 -1.64 -20.62
N LEU A 15 -8.51 -2.44 -19.58
CA LEU A 15 -7.49 -2.73 -18.57
C LEU A 15 -6.27 -3.33 -19.28
N LEU A 16 -5.22 -2.52 -19.45
CA LEU A 16 -3.93 -2.96 -19.98
C LEU A 16 -3.24 -3.90 -18.97
N PHE A 17 -3.48 -5.20 -19.14
CA PHE A 17 -2.80 -6.26 -18.38
C PHE A 17 -1.86 -7.11 -19.26
N ASP A 18 -1.47 -6.61 -20.42
CA ASP A 18 -0.54 -7.29 -21.30
C ASP A 18 0.79 -6.54 -21.37
N ASP A 19 1.72 -6.90 -20.46
CA ASP A 19 3.15 -7.02 -20.70
C ASP A 19 3.81 -7.67 -19.46
N LEU A 20 3.80 -8.99 -19.43
CA LEU A 20 4.59 -9.80 -18.49
C LEU A 20 5.72 -10.45 -19.27
N SER A 21 6.76 -9.71 -19.60
CA SER A 21 8.06 -10.28 -19.95
C SER A 21 8.80 -10.61 -18.65
N ASN A 22 9.01 -11.90 -18.45
CA ASN A 22 9.64 -12.52 -17.30
C ASN A 22 11.15 -12.42 -17.46
N ASP A 23 11.79 -11.39 -16.85
CA ASP A 23 13.22 -11.43 -16.49
C ASP A 23 13.53 -10.37 -15.42
N GLY A 24 13.98 -10.81 -14.27
CA GLY A 24 14.66 -10.15 -13.16
C GLY A 24 14.34 -8.66 -12.88
N ALA A 25 13.59 -8.38 -11.84
CA ALA A 25 13.10 -7.10 -11.37
C ALA A 25 11.89 -6.56 -12.17
N VAL A 26 10.70 -7.02 -11.82
CA VAL A 26 9.45 -6.46 -12.36
C VAL A 26 9.36 -4.99 -11.97
N THR A 27 9.57 -4.10 -12.94
CA THR A 27 9.38 -2.65 -12.77
C THR A 27 7.93 -2.32 -13.05
N ARG A 28 7.22 -1.82 -12.04
CA ARG A 28 5.88 -1.30 -12.22
C ARG A 28 5.91 0.19 -12.44
N VAL A 29 5.44 0.65 -13.59
CA VAL A 29 5.39 2.08 -13.94
C VAL A 29 3.98 2.61 -13.74
N GLU A 30 3.86 3.71 -12.99
CA GLU A 30 2.61 4.43 -12.79
C GLU A 30 2.81 5.93 -12.84
N SER A 31 1.79 6.64 -13.35
CA SER A 31 1.73 8.09 -13.33
C SER A 31 0.43 8.55 -12.72
N ILE A 32 0.52 9.49 -11.80
CA ILE A 32 -0.63 10.13 -11.17
C ILE A 32 -0.52 11.65 -11.23
N GLN A 33 -1.67 12.31 -11.32
CA GLN A 33 -1.75 13.76 -11.16
C GLN A 33 -1.57 14.09 -9.68
N VAL A 34 -0.59 14.95 -9.37
CA VAL A 34 -0.32 15.42 -8.01
C VAL A 34 -0.53 16.94 -7.97
N PRO A 35 -1.34 17.45 -7.05
CA PRO A 35 -1.47 18.89 -6.87
C PRO A 35 -0.11 19.54 -6.59
N PRO A 36 0.17 20.77 -7.11
CA PRO A 36 1.47 21.41 -6.91
C PRO A 36 1.82 21.69 -5.44
N ASP A 37 0.81 21.83 -4.59
CA ASP A 37 0.91 22.10 -3.16
C ASP A 37 0.68 20.84 -2.31
N ASP A 38 0.85 19.64 -2.88
CA ASP A 38 0.52 18.39 -2.19
C ASP A 38 1.45 18.13 -1.00
N SER A 39 0.84 17.66 0.06
CA SER A 39 1.49 17.35 1.33
C SER A 39 0.68 16.32 2.10
N LEU A 40 1.29 15.66 3.08
CA LEU A 40 0.56 14.71 3.93
C LEU A 40 -0.67 15.34 4.60
N ALA A 41 -0.58 16.62 5.01
CA ALA A 41 -1.70 17.32 5.61
C ALA A 41 -2.84 17.57 4.60
N LYS A 42 -2.51 17.96 3.37
CA LYS A 42 -3.50 18.13 2.30
C LYS A 42 -4.13 16.81 1.90
N ILE A 43 -3.33 15.77 1.72
CA ILE A 43 -3.82 14.41 1.40
C ILE A 43 -4.78 13.92 2.49
N MET A 44 -4.44 14.14 3.77
CA MET A 44 -5.34 13.79 4.89
C MET A 44 -6.66 14.56 4.83
N ALA A 45 -6.61 15.86 4.53
CA ALA A 45 -7.82 16.66 4.37
C ALA A 45 -8.69 16.14 3.21
N ASP A 46 -8.08 15.81 2.08
CA ASP A 46 -8.76 15.26 0.92
C ASP A 46 -9.40 13.90 1.22
N VAL A 47 -8.71 13.00 1.93
CA VAL A 47 -9.28 11.71 2.38
C VAL A 47 -10.51 11.93 3.26
N LYS A 48 -10.45 12.88 4.20
CA LYS A 48 -11.58 13.17 5.11
C LYS A 48 -12.75 13.83 4.40
N ALA A 49 -12.48 14.66 3.41
CA ALA A 49 -13.51 15.36 2.63
C ALA A 49 -14.13 14.50 1.54
N SER A 50 -13.43 13.43 1.13
CA SER A 50 -13.83 12.61 -0.01
C SER A 50 -14.87 11.56 0.38
N PRO A 51 -16.06 11.59 -0.22
CA PRO A 51 -17.03 10.48 -0.12
C PRO A 51 -16.68 9.33 -1.07
N VAL A 52 -15.42 9.20 -1.50
CA VAL A 52 -15.04 8.44 -2.69
C VAL A 52 -15.20 6.95 -2.51
N CYS A 53 -14.87 6.37 -1.34
CA CYS A 53 -15.05 4.95 -1.17
C CYS A 53 -16.32 4.61 -0.35
N GLY A 54 -16.93 3.47 -0.66
CA GLY A 54 -18.13 2.99 0.03
C GLY A 54 -17.98 2.90 1.55
N ALA A 55 -16.78 2.62 2.04
CA ALA A 55 -16.46 2.58 3.46
C ALA A 55 -16.39 3.99 4.08
N CYS A 56 -15.84 4.98 3.38
CA CYS A 56 -15.71 6.36 3.87
C CYS A 56 -17.02 7.13 3.88
N LYS A 57 -18.01 6.74 3.06
CA LYS A 57 -19.35 7.39 2.99
C LYS A 57 -20.10 7.41 4.31
N ALA A 58 -19.78 6.54 5.22
CA ALA A 58 -20.49 6.38 6.51
C ALA A 58 -19.97 7.28 7.64
N GLY A 59 -19.05 8.23 7.36
CA GLY A 59 -18.42 9.04 8.42
C GLY A 59 -17.51 8.23 9.35
N MET A 60 -16.99 7.11 8.85
CA MET A 60 -16.11 6.24 9.62
C MET A 60 -14.80 6.93 9.98
N PRO A 61 -14.20 6.63 11.13
CA PRO A 61 -12.89 7.15 11.48
C PRO A 61 -11.83 6.78 10.42
N VAL A 62 -11.01 7.75 10.06
CA VAL A 62 -9.92 7.59 9.10
C VAL A 62 -8.61 7.34 9.83
N VAL A 63 -7.95 6.24 9.52
CA VAL A 63 -6.58 5.94 9.95
C VAL A 63 -5.65 6.27 8.77
N PHE A 64 -5.12 7.48 8.78
CA PHE A 64 -4.37 8.02 7.63
C PHE A 64 -2.98 7.43 7.51
N GLY A 65 -2.24 7.42 8.61
CA GLY A 65 -0.84 7.00 8.73
C GLY A 65 -0.15 7.77 9.83
N GLU A 66 1.06 7.35 10.18
CA GLU A 66 1.92 8.00 11.16
C GLU A 66 3.40 7.87 10.80
N GLY A 67 4.22 8.76 11.32
CA GLY A 67 5.67 8.75 11.16
C GLY A 67 6.21 10.03 10.51
N PRO A 68 7.53 10.11 10.36
CA PRO A 68 8.19 11.27 9.75
C PRO A 68 7.78 11.43 8.29
N SER A 69 7.58 12.67 7.86
CA SER A 69 7.24 13.00 6.46
C SER A 69 8.38 12.74 5.47
N GLN A 70 9.56 12.42 5.95
CA GLN A 70 10.76 12.08 5.16
C GLN A 70 11.37 10.77 5.66
N ALA A 71 10.54 9.80 6.03
CA ALA A 71 11.00 8.50 6.48
C ALA A 71 11.71 7.74 5.34
N GLU A 72 12.86 7.15 5.63
CA GLU A 72 13.56 6.30 4.66
C GLU A 72 12.84 4.98 4.40
N LEU A 73 12.11 4.47 5.39
CA LEU A 73 11.32 3.25 5.29
C LEU A 73 9.83 3.57 5.41
N MET A 74 9.08 3.17 4.39
CA MET A 74 7.62 3.22 4.42
C MET A 74 7.03 1.82 4.52
N ILE A 75 6.14 1.63 5.48
CA ILE A 75 5.46 0.34 5.73
C ILE A 75 3.99 0.48 5.37
N ILE A 76 3.54 -0.38 4.47
CA ILE A 76 2.19 -0.32 3.92
C ILE A 76 1.48 -1.63 4.19
N GLY A 77 0.41 -1.56 4.99
CA GLY A 77 -0.48 -2.69 5.26
C GLY A 77 -1.74 -2.68 4.40
N GLU A 78 -2.66 -3.55 4.74
CA GLU A 78 -3.91 -3.76 4.02
C GLU A 78 -4.94 -2.68 4.35
N GLY A 79 -5.38 -2.64 5.61
CA GLY A 79 -6.37 -1.72 6.14
C GLY A 79 -6.31 -1.70 7.66
N PRO A 80 -6.96 -0.72 8.32
CA PRO A 80 -6.95 -0.62 9.76
C PRO A 80 -7.74 -1.74 10.42
N GLY A 81 -7.27 -2.20 11.58
CA GLY A 81 -8.00 -3.05 12.50
C GLY A 81 -8.82 -2.25 13.51
N VAL A 82 -9.54 -2.95 14.39
CA VAL A 82 -10.37 -2.31 15.42
C VAL A 82 -9.51 -1.44 16.36
N ASP A 83 -8.35 -1.93 16.79
CA ASP A 83 -7.42 -1.17 17.66
C ASP A 83 -6.92 0.10 16.95
N ASP A 84 -6.70 0.03 15.63
CA ASP A 84 -6.27 1.17 14.82
C ASP A 84 -7.35 2.25 14.75
N ILE A 85 -8.61 1.85 14.60
CA ILE A 85 -9.75 2.78 14.57
C ILE A 85 -9.91 3.48 15.91
N HIS A 86 -9.79 2.75 17.02
CA HIS A 86 -9.91 3.33 18.37
C HIS A 86 -8.80 4.35 18.67
N SER A 87 -7.59 4.08 18.20
CA SER A 87 -6.43 4.96 18.42
C SER A 87 -6.29 6.07 17.38
N GLY A 88 -6.87 5.89 16.18
CA GLY A 88 -6.63 6.75 15.01
C GLY A 88 -5.27 6.52 14.35
N LEU A 89 -4.50 5.52 14.77
CA LEU A 89 -3.12 5.22 14.31
C LEU A 89 -3.05 3.81 13.70
N PRO A 90 -2.25 3.57 12.65
CA PRO A 90 -2.11 2.26 12.05
C PRO A 90 -1.28 1.31 12.91
N PHE A 91 -1.48 0.01 12.73
CA PHE A 91 -0.71 -1.06 13.37
C PHE A 91 -0.66 -0.95 14.90
N GLN A 92 -1.83 -0.87 15.51
CA GLN A 92 -2.00 -0.97 16.95
C GLN A 92 -2.31 -2.42 17.38
N GLY A 93 -2.41 -2.65 18.68
CA GLY A 93 -2.71 -3.97 19.20
C GLY A 93 -1.60 -5.02 18.97
N PRO A 94 -1.93 -6.33 19.04
CA PRO A 94 -0.95 -7.42 18.98
C PRO A 94 -0.14 -7.45 17.67
N ALA A 95 -0.75 -7.15 16.53
CA ALA A 95 -0.08 -7.09 15.23
C ALA A 95 0.95 -5.95 15.18
N GLY A 96 0.60 -4.79 15.73
CA GLY A 96 1.52 -3.65 15.85
C GLY A 96 2.68 -3.94 16.80
N MET A 97 2.42 -4.60 17.93
CA MET A 97 3.49 -5.03 18.83
C MET A 97 4.47 -6.00 18.16
N LEU A 98 3.97 -6.92 17.32
CA LEU A 98 4.86 -7.78 16.55
C LEU A 98 5.64 -6.98 15.50
N LEU A 99 5.00 -6.04 14.79
CA LEU A 99 5.69 -5.16 13.84
C LEU A 99 6.83 -4.38 14.51
N ASN A 100 6.60 -3.83 15.71
CA ASN A 100 7.64 -3.14 16.46
C ASN A 100 8.85 -4.04 16.77
N LYS A 101 8.60 -5.32 17.13
CA LYS A 101 9.68 -6.30 17.33
C LYS A 101 10.40 -6.64 16.01
N MET A 102 9.68 -6.71 14.90
CA MET A 102 10.25 -6.95 13.57
C MET A 102 11.16 -5.79 13.16
N LEU A 103 10.75 -4.56 13.37
CA LEU A 103 11.56 -3.36 13.10
C LEU A 103 12.80 -3.31 14.00
N ALA A 104 12.63 -3.51 15.31
CA ALA A 104 13.75 -3.54 16.24
C ALA A 104 14.81 -4.59 15.88
N ALA A 105 14.40 -5.73 15.34
CA ALA A 105 15.31 -6.80 14.89
C ALA A 105 16.21 -6.39 13.71
N ILE A 106 15.85 -5.35 12.97
CA ILE A 106 16.68 -4.74 11.90
C ILE A 106 17.28 -3.38 12.33
N ASN A 107 17.27 -3.10 13.62
CA ASN A 107 17.79 -1.86 14.23
C ASN A 107 17.05 -0.59 13.79
N LEU A 108 15.74 -0.66 13.62
CA LEU A 108 14.88 0.49 13.34
C LEU A 108 13.85 0.67 14.45
N ALA A 109 13.65 1.91 14.88
CA ALA A 109 12.52 2.26 15.74
C ALA A 109 11.26 2.54 14.88
N ARG A 110 10.09 2.22 15.42
CA ARG A 110 8.82 2.56 14.78
C ARG A 110 8.74 4.04 14.39
N ALA A 111 9.22 4.93 15.26
CA ALA A 111 9.20 6.37 15.07
C ALA A 111 10.08 6.87 13.90
N GLU A 112 10.96 6.03 13.37
CA GLU A 112 11.80 6.34 12.20
C GLU A 112 11.13 5.94 10.88
N CYS A 113 10.02 5.18 10.95
CA CYS A 113 9.31 4.67 9.79
C CYS A 113 8.01 5.44 9.55
N TYR A 114 7.59 5.56 8.30
CA TYR A 114 6.23 5.98 7.98
C TYR A 114 5.34 4.76 7.80
N LEU A 115 4.27 4.68 8.57
CA LEU A 115 3.35 3.56 8.58
C LEU A 115 1.98 3.98 8.07
N CYS A 116 1.43 3.24 7.13
CA CYS A 116 0.05 3.44 6.67
C CYS A 116 -0.54 2.15 6.11
N ASN A 117 -1.78 2.19 5.69
CA ASN A 117 -2.47 1.11 5.00
C ASN A 117 -2.89 1.56 3.60
N VAL A 118 -3.18 0.61 2.71
CA VAL A 118 -3.84 0.86 1.41
C VAL A 118 -5.18 1.52 1.68
N ILE A 119 -6.03 0.86 2.47
CA ILE A 119 -7.35 1.36 2.87
C ILE A 119 -7.20 2.19 4.15
N LYS A 120 -7.96 3.30 4.23
CA LYS A 120 -7.86 4.25 5.34
C LYS A 120 -8.95 4.12 6.40
N CYS A 121 -9.95 3.28 6.19
CA CYS A 121 -11.11 3.09 7.07
C CYS A 121 -11.56 1.63 7.08
N ILE A 122 -12.36 1.22 8.06
CA ILE A 122 -12.99 -0.11 8.11
C ILE A 122 -14.37 -0.04 7.45
N PRO A 123 -14.71 -0.98 6.55
CA PRO A 123 -16.07 -1.07 6.01
C PRO A 123 -17.05 -1.53 7.10
N PRO A 124 -18.33 -1.11 7.04
CA PRO A 124 -19.34 -1.58 7.95
C PRO A 124 -19.42 -3.12 8.01
N GLY A 125 -19.49 -3.69 9.23
CA GLY A 125 -19.57 -5.15 9.43
C GLY A 125 -18.25 -5.89 9.25
N GLU A 126 -17.11 -5.20 9.24
CA GLU A 126 -15.76 -5.80 9.15
C GLU A 126 -15.57 -6.80 7.99
N ARG A 127 -16.34 -6.62 6.91
CA ARG A 127 -16.22 -7.42 5.70
C ARG A 127 -14.89 -7.16 4.97
N LYS A 128 -14.55 -8.02 4.03
CA LYS A 128 -13.44 -7.78 3.11
C LYS A 128 -13.67 -6.51 2.28
N PHE A 129 -12.59 -5.83 1.94
CA PHE A 129 -12.61 -4.69 1.03
C PHE A 129 -13.01 -5.12 -0.38
N SER A 130 -13.83 -4.32 -1.03
CA SER A 130 -14.14 -4.53 -2.45
C SER A 130 -13.00 -3.99 -3.33
N VAL A 131 -12.98 -4.42 -4.59
CA VAL A 131 -11.99 -3.92 -5.56
C VAL A 131 -12.15 -2.41 -5.77
N GLU A 132 -13.39 -1.93 -5.83
CA GLU A 132 -13.71 -0.52 -5.97
C GLU A 132 -13.18 0.30 -4.80
N GLU A 133 -13.35 -0.18 -3.57
CA GLU A 133 -12.83 0.50 -2.36
C GLU A 133 -11.30 0.58 -2.36
N ILE A 134 -10.62 -0.45 -2.86
CA ILE A 134 -9.17 -0.46 -3.01
C ILE A 134 -8.74 0.57 -4.06
N GLU A 135 -9.37 0.57 -5.23
CA GLU A 135 -9.03 1.51 -6.31
C GLU A 135 -9.37 2.96 -5.92
N ASP A 136 -10.44 3.20 -5.19
CA ASP A 136 -10.80 4.52 -4.66
C ASP A 136 -9.78 5.05 -3.65
N CYS A 137 -9.23 4.20 -2.79
CA CYS A 137 -8.22 4.60 -1.80
C CYS A 137 -6.80 4.71 -2.38
N ARG A 138 -6.53 4.01 -3.47
CA ARG A 138 -5.21 3.89 -4.06
C ARG A 138 -4.56 5.22 -4.46
N PRO A 139 -5.25 6.19 -5.09
CA PRO A 139 -4.66 7.49 -5.41
C PRO A 139 -4.10 8.22 -4.19
N PHE A 140 -4.77 8.15 -3.04
CA PHE A 140 -4.28 8.75 -1.80
C PHE A 140 -3.02 8.06 -1.29
N LEU A 141 -2.93 6.73 -1.41
CA LEU A 141 -1.72 5.99 -1.07
C LEU A 141 -0.54 6.41 -1.97
N LEU A 142 -0.74 6.52 -3.27
CA LEU A 142 0.33 6.91 -4.20
C LEU A 142 0.81 8.34 -3.93
N ARG A 143 -0.10 9.27 -3.61
CA ARG A 143 0.24 10.63 -3.18
C ARG A 143 1.04 10.62 -1.86
N GLN A 144 0.68 9.77 -0.89
CA GLN A 144 1.46 9.60 0.34
C GLN A 144 2.88 9.10 0.04
N ILE A 145 3.03 8.10 -0.85
CA ILE A 145 4.33 7.58 -1.27
C ILE A 145 5.19 8.70 -1.88
N LEU A 146 4.63 9.52 -2.78
CA LEU A 146 5.34 10.64 -3.38
C LEU A 146 5.70 11.73 -2.35
N SER A 147 4.81 12.01 -1.41
CA SER A 147 5.04 13.02 -0.37
C SER A 147 6.10 12.59 0.63
N VAL A 148 6.11 11.32 1.07
CA VAL A 148 7.12 10.75 1.98
C VAL A 148 8.44 10.54 1.25
N ASN A 149 8.39 10.12 -0.01
CA ASN A 149 9.54 9.81 -0.86
C ASN A 149 10.54 8.83 -0.19
N PRO A 150 10.07 7.64 0.23
CA PRO A 150 10.90 6.69 0.96
C PRO A 150 11.99 6.08 0.09
N ARG A 151 13.09 5.66 0.70
CA ARG A 151 14.13 4.87 0.02
C ARG A 151 13.72 3.42 -0.21
N VAL A 152 12.88 2.88 0.68
CA VAL A 152 12.39 1.49 0.62
C VAL A 152 10.93 1.44 1.05
N ILE A 153 10.13 0.64 0.36
CA ILE A 153 8.75 0.33 0.73
C ILE A 153 8.66 -1.15 1.13
N VAL A 154 8.06 -1.43 2.28
CA VAL A 154 7.68 -2.78 2.69
C VAL A 154 6.17 -2.94 2.56
N ALA A 155 5.73 -3.89 1.73
CA ALA A 155 4.33 -4.23 1.55
C ALA A 155 3.95 -5.43 2.43
N LEU A 156 3.12 -5.19 3.45
CA LEU A 156 2.72 -6.20 4.43
C LEU A 156 1.42 -6.92 4.01
N GLY A 157 1.58 -8.12 3.49
CA GLY A 157 0.47 -8.99 3.09
C GLY A 157 0.08 -8.87 1.61
N ALA A 158 -0.86 -9.74 1.20
CA ALA A 158 -1.21 -9.88 -0.21
C ALA A 158 -1.83 -8.61 -0.79
N LEU A 159 -2.81 -7.99 -0.10
CA LEU A 159 -3.52 -6.84 -0.63
C LEU A 159 -2.57 -5.66 -0.86
N ALA A 160 -1.68 -5.35 0.10
CA ALA A 160 -0.71 -4.27 -0.04
C ALA A 160 0.25 -4.53 -1.22
N ALA A 161 0.80 -5.74 -1.30
CA ALA A 161 1.71 -6.13 -2.37
C ALA A 161 1.03 -6.10 -3.74
N GLN A 162 -0.15 -6.71 -3.87
CA GLN A 162 -0.91 -6.76 -5.12
C GLN A 162 -1.34 -5.37 -5.59
N THR A 163 -1.74 -4.49 -4.66
CA THR A 163 -2.14 -3.11 -4.99
C THR A 163 -0.97 -2.30 -5.53
N LEU A 164 0.21 -2.40 -4.88
CA LEU A 164 1.39 -1.65 -5.30
C LEU A 164 2.00 -2.21 -6.59
N LEU A 165 2.02 -3.52 -6.73
CA LEU A 165 2.66 -4.21 -7.86
C LEU A 165 1.70 -4.51 -9.01
N ARG A 166 0.40 -4.20 -8.87
CA ARG A 166 -0.63 -4.60 -9.85
C ARG A 166 -0.57 -6.07 -10.22
N SER A 167 -0.19 -6.92 -9.27
CA SER A 167 -0.01 -8.36 -9.45
C SER A 167 -1.22 -9.13 -8.93
N LYS A 168 -1.42 -10.34 -9.46
CA LYS A 168 -2.39 -11.33 -8.95
C LYS A 168 -1.69 -12.46 -8.19
N GLU A 169 -0.35 -12.45 -8.12
CA GLU A 169 0.43 -13.45 -7.40
C GLU A 169 0.12 -13.44 -5.91
N THR A 170 0.21 -14.59 -5.27
CA THR A 170 0.04 -14.72 -3.82
C THR A 170 1.20 -14.07 -3.07
N ILE A 171 1.00 -13.76 -1.80
CA ILE A 171 2.10 -13.23 -0.97
C ILE A 171 3.26 -14.22 -0.85
N SER A 172 3.01 -15.51 -0.92
CA SER A 172 4.05 -16.55 -0.88
C SER A 172 4.93 -16.54 -2.14
N GLU A 173 4.39 -16.14 -3.27
CA GLU A 173 5.12 -16.00 -4.53
C GLU A 173 5.88 -14.66 -4.61
N LEU A 174 5.28 -13.59 -4.07
CA LEU A 174 5.85 -12.23 -4.11
C LEU A 174 6.93 -12.01 -3.06
N ARG A 175 6.80 -12.58 -1.85
CA ARG A 175 7.73 -12.32 -0.75
C ARG A 175 9.18 -12.74 -1.08
N GLY A 176 10.12 -12.11 -0.41
CA GLY A 176 11.55 -12.41 -0.57
C GLY A 176 12.16 -11.94 -1.89
N ARG A 177 11.39 -11.26 -2.72
CA ARG A 177 11.83 -10.63 -3.97
C ARG A 177 11.73 -9.12 -3.82
N VAL A 178 12.66 -8.40 -4.44
CA VAL A 178 12.63 -6.94 -4.51
C VAL A 178 12.08 -6.53 -5.86
N PHE A 179 11.03 -5.73 -5.85
CA PHE A 179 10.41 -5.15 -7.04
C PHE A 179 10.73 -3.67 -7.12
N THR A 180 10.57 -3.06 -8.27
CA THR A 180 10.69 -1.61 -8.44
C THR A 180 9.32 -1.02 -8.73
N LEU A 181 8.88 -0.09 -7.89
CA LEU A 181 7.78 0.81 -8.19
C LEU A 181 8.36 2.08 -8.81
N ARG A 182 8.01 2.32 -10.06
CA ARG A 182 8.26 3.61 -10.70
C ARG A 182 6.96 4.42 -10.65
N LEU A 183 7.00 5.52 -9.90
CA LEU A 183 5.85 6.40 -9.71
C LEU A 183 6.24 7.80 -10.15
N ASN A 184 5.64 8.27 -11.24
CA ASN A 184 6.08 9.45 -12.00
C ASN A 184 7.57 9.27 -12.43
N ASP A 185 8.44 10.17 -12.03
CA ASP A 185 9.88 10.17 -12.30
C ASP A 185 10.73 9.52 -11.19
N ARG A 186 10.10 8.89 -10.20
CA ARG A 186 10.78 8.28 -9.04
C ARG A 186 10.72 6.77 -9.08
N GLU A 187 11.82 6.14 -8.68
CA GLU A 187 11.93 4.70 -8.54
C GLU A 187 12.20 4.32 -7.08
N MET A 188 11.40 3.39 -6.56
CA MET A 188 11.51 2.93 -5.19
C MET A 188 11.46 1.39 -5.14
N PRO A 189 12.39 0.74 -4.43
CA PRO A 189 12.31 -0.69 -4.18
C PRO A 189 11.11 -1.00 -3.27
N VAL A 190 10.34 -2.01 -3.66
CA VAL A 190 9.22 -2.58 -2.91
C VAL A 190 9.55 -4.00 -2.53
N LEU A 191 9.48 -4.31 -1.26
CA LEU A 191 9.68 -5.65 -0.74
C LEU A 191 8.39 -6.17 -0.08
N PRO A 192 7.68 -7.12 -0.72
CA PRO A 192 6.56 -7.81 -0.11
C PRO A 192 7.01 -8.78 0.98
N THR A 193 6.24 -8.84 2.08
CA THR A 193 6.41 -9.84 3.13
C THR A 193 5.08 -10.14 3.82
N PHE A 194 5.07 -11.10 4.74
CA PHE A 194 3.87 -11.46 5.47
C PHE A 194 3.40 -10.35 6.41
N ASN A 195 2.07 -10.19 6.50
CA ASN A 195 1.46 -9.28 7.45
C ASN A 195 1.66 -9.79 8.90
N PRO A 196 2.03 -8.94 9.87
CA PRO A 196 2.17 -9.34 11.28
C PRO A 196 0.94 -10.04 11.86
N ALA A 197 -0.27 -9.62 11.48
CA ALA A 197 -1.50 -10.30 11.91
C ALA A 197 -1.59 -11.76 11.41
N TYR A 198 -1.06 -12.04 10.22
CA TYR A 198 -0.93 -13.41 9.73
C TYR A 198 0.13 -14.20 10.52
N LEU A 199 1.29 -13.59 10.81
CA LEU A 199 2.38 -14.21 11.56
C LEU A 199 2.03 -14.54 13.03
N LEU A 200 1.02 -13.88 13.59
CA LEU A 200 0.48 -14.23 14.91
C LEU A 200 -0.28 -15.56 14.88
N ARG A 201 -0.93 -15.87 13.75
CA ARG A 201 -1.70 -17.11 13.57
C ARG A 201 -0.84 -18.26 13.04
N VAL A 202 0.18 -17.95 12.24
CA VAL A 202 1.04 -18.93 11.54
C VAL A 202 2.49 -18.62 11.90
N ALA A 203 2.87 -19.05 13.12
CA ALA A 203 4.15 -18.67 13.73
C ALA A 203 5.39 -19.22 12.99
N GLU A 204 5.25 -20.37 12.31
CA GLU A 204 6.31 -20.98 11.49
C GLU A 204 6.76 -20.07 10.33
N LYS A 205 5.90 -19.17 9.85
CA LYS A 205 6.22 -18.21 8.78
C LYS A 205 7.07 -17.02 9.25
N LYS A 206 7.33 -16.88 10.56
CA LYS A 206 8.17 -15.81 11.10
C LYS A 206 9.61 -15.86 10.60
N ARG A 207 10.15 -17.09 10.37
CA ARG A 207 11.50 -17.26 9.83
C ARG A 207 11.61 -16.67 8.42
N GLU A 208 10.63 -16.95 7.58
CA GLU A 208 10.59 -16.41 6.22
C GLU A 208 10.47 -14.88 6.23
N ALA A 209 9.61 -14.33 7.08
CA ALA A 209 9.50 -12.87 7.25
C ALA A 209 10.79 -12.23 7.77
N TRP A 210 11.54 -12.94 8.64
CA TRP A 210 12.86 -12.50 9.08
C TRP A 210 13.87 -12.44 7.92
N ASP A 211 13.86 -13.43 7.02
CA ASP A 211 14.72 -13.41 5.83
C ASP A 211 14.39 -12.20 4.93
N ASP A 212 13.11 -11.86 4.79
CA ASP A 212 12.68 -10.66 4.06
C ASP A 212 13.19 -9.37 4.72
N LEU A 213 13.09 -9.25 6.04
CA LEU A 213 13.56 -8.07 6.77
C LEU A 213 15.07 -7.88 6.67
N LYS A 214 15.86 -8.95 6.55
CA LYS A 214 17.29 -8.82 6.27
C LYS A 214 17.55 -8.14 4.93
N LEU A 215 16.74 -8.42 3.90
CA LEU A 215 16.84 -7.71 2.62
C LEU A 215 16.48 -6.23 2.77
N VAL A 216 15.44 -5.89 3.54
CA VAL A 216 15.09 -4.48 3.84
C VAL A 216 16.29 -3.76 4.44
N ARG A 217 16.93 -4.36 5.45
CA ARG A 217 18.12 -3.78 6.09
C ARG A 217 19.26 -3.55 5.11
N GLU A 218 19.51 -4.47 4.18
CA GLU A 218 20.57 -4.30 3.17
C GLU A 218 20.20 -3.22 2.13
N LEU A 219 18.92 -3.06 1.79
CA LEU A 219 18.46 -1.97 0.91
C LEU A 219 18.64 -0.59 1.54
N LEU A 220 18.44 -0.47 2.85
CA LEU A 220 18.60 0.80 3.58
C LEU A 220 20.06 1.20 3.80
N LYS A 221 21.03 0.29 3.66
CA LYS A 221 22.46 0.60 3.77
C LYS A 221 23.05 1.20 2.48
N LYS A 222 22.42 0.96 1.34
CA LYS A 222 22.86 1.47 0.03
C LYS A 222 22.48 2.92 -0.16
#